data_785478cb4e9a6c6547327ecc028276a2
#
_entry.id   785478cb4e9a6c6547327ecc028276a2
#
_cell.length_a   1.000
_cell.length_b   1.000
_cell.length_c   1.000
_cell.angle_alpha   90.00
_cell.angle_beta   90.00
_cell.angle_gamma   90.00
#
_symmetry.space_group_name_H-M   'P 1'
#
loop_
_entity.id
_entity.type
_entity.pdbx_description
1 polymer ?
#
loop_
_entity_poly.entity_id
_entity_poly.type
_entity_poly.pdbx_seq_one_letter_code
_entity_poly.pdbx_strand_id
1 'polypeptide(L)'
;MSSPAVARQLPGAGDATTRTQRAATVAAFVSHGLLFASWTAHIPQIKDHLGLTDGSLGLALLGAPVGSVAAMLLAARLLPALGSKRMVQLSLLGYSLAGPLVGLAGSLPALFAALFAWGAFQGTLDVSMNTQAVTVERAASRPLMSGFHACWSIGAFAGAGIGALGVAAGLSLTRQLLALAVPVLLIAGWLTTRMLPDPAGPASSDHDGTAPGRATRDRHPAGRAAIRLSRPVLILGAIAFASMLCEGASADWASVYLRGSIHVGAAAAGLGYTGFALMMVIVRLSGNRLLSRFRRERLLPALAAVATAGFTAGLLAGGSVAVIAGFGCLGIGLALIVPTVNSAAGRLPGVSPGTAIAMVSAWGWAGFVFGPPIIGQLASATSLTVALMLLPVLTACIVAATARAHALRGRVAGPGIAAPGPAREQAPAPGSSPGAGQKAAG
;
A
#
# COMPACT_ATOMS: atom_id res chain seq x y z
N MET A 1 -2.05 41.25 40.75
CA MET A 1 -1.37 40.05 40.27
C MET A 1 -2.40 39.02 39.91
N SER A 2 -2.83 39.05 38.67
CA SER A 2 -3.91 38.17 38.17
C SER A 2 -3.31 36.99 37.44
N SER A 3 -3.55 35.79 37.97
CA SER A 3 -3.13 34.52 37.40
C SER A 3 -3.85 34.24 36.06
N PRO A 4 -3.17 33.84 34.98
CA PRO A 4 -3.86 33.47 33.75
C PRO A 4 -4.59 32.14 33.96
N ALA A 5 -5.90 32.16 33.71
CA ALA A 5 -6.74 30.99 33.70
C ALA A 5 -6.27 30.01 32.63
N VAL A 6 -5.74 28.86 33.04
CA VAL A 6 -5.49 27.70 32.17
C VAL A 6 -6.85 27.21 31.68
N ALA A 7 -7.17 27.52 30.45
CA ALA A 7 -8.35 26.97 29.78
C ALA A 7 -8.22 25.45 29.71
N ARG A 8 -8.95 24.75 30.57
CA ARG A 8 -9.18 23.29 30.49
C ARG A 8 -9.85 23.00 29.15
N GLN A 9 -9.08 22.51 28.18
CA GLN A 9 -9.66 21.88 26.99
C GLN A 9 -10.45 20.66 27.44
N LEU A 10 -11.76 20.68 27.23
CA LEU A 10 -12.65 19.57 27.51
C LEU A 10 -12.24 18.35 26.62
N PRO A 11 -12.04 17.15 27.19
CA PRO A 11 -11.50 15.98 26.44
C PRO A 11 -12.54 15.29 25.56
N GLY A 12 -13.48 15.96 24.97
CA GLY A 12 -14.55 15.32 24.19
C GLY A 12 -14.67 15.73 22.73
N ALA A 13 -14.41 17.00 22.41
CA ALA A 13 -14.65 17.51 21.05
C ALA A 13 -13.55 17.07 20.05
N GLY A 14 -12.29 17.02 20.45
CA GLY A 14 -11.17 16.58 19.62
C GLY A 14 -11.22 15.10 19.25
N ASP A 15 -11.74 14.26 20.13
CA ASP A 15 -11.78 12.80 19.93
C ASP A 15 -12.92 12.39 18.96
N ALA A 16 -14.06 13.06 19.02
CA ALA A 16 -15.19 12.82 18.10
C ALA A 16 -14.85 13.25 16.66
N THR A 17 -14.20 14.40 16.49
CA THR A 17 -13.75 14.89 15.19
C THR A 17 -12.76 13.92 14.55
N THR A 18 -11.75 13.46 15.30
CA THR A 18 -10.76 12.49 14.82
C THR A 18 -11.39 11.14 14.43
N ARG A 19 -12.43 10.68 15.13
CA ARG A 19 -13.14 9.43 14.80
C ARG A 19 -13.84 9.52 13.44
N THR A 20 -14.55 10.60 13.17
CA THR A 20 -15.25 10.79 11.89
C THR A 20 -14.26 10.85 10.70
N GLN A 21 -13.15 11.54 10.85
CA GLN A 21 -12.13 11.66 9.82
C GLN A 21 -11.41 10.33 9.56
N ARG A 22 -11.15 9.58 10.63
CA ARG A 22 -10.65 8.22 10.53
C ARG A 22 -11.62 7.30 9.78
N ALA A 23 -12.93 7.37 10.07
CA ALA A 23 -13.94 6.61 9.35
C ALA A 23 -14.00 6.97 7.87
N ALA A 24 -13.86 8.26 7.53
CA ALA A 24 -13.80 8.73 6.14
C ALA A 24 -12.58 8.14 5.40
N THR A 25 -11.42 8.13 6.04
CA THR A 25 -10.20 7.54 5.46
C THR A 25 -10.33 6.02 5.32
N VAL A 26 -10.87 5.33 6.32
CA VAL A 26 -11.18 3.88 6.25
C VAL A 26 -12.12 3.59 5.08
N ALA A 27 -13.16 4.40 4.88
CA ALA A 27 -14.09 4.20 3.76
C ALA A 27 -13.39 4.29 2.40
N ALA A 28 -12.45 5.22 2.21
CA ALA A 28 -11.66 5.32 0.99
C ALA A 28 -10.80 4.06 0.76
N PHE A 29 -10.09 3.59 1.80
CA PHE A 29 -9.26 2.38 1.72
C PHE A 29 -10.10 1.12 1.43
N VAL A 30 -11.22 0.94 2.12
CA VAL A 30 -12.14 -0.20 1.88
C VAL A 30 -12.70 -0.16 0.46
N SER A 31 -13.16 1.01 0.01
CA SER A 31 -13.74 1.18 -1.34
C SER A 31 -12.71 0.92 -2.44
N HIS A 32 -11.47 1.38 -2.24
CA HIS A 32 -10.39 1.12 -3.18
C HIS A 32 -10.13 -0.39 -3.33
N GLY A 33 -9.95 -1.11 -2.22
CA GLY A 33 -9.74 -2.56 -2.24
C GLY A 33 -10.95 -3.34 -2.79
N LEU A 34 -12.16 -2.92 -2.41
CA LEU A 34 -13.41 -3.52 -2.85
C LEU A 34 -13.56 -3.48 -4.38
N LEU A 35 -13.42 -2.30 -4.96
CA LEU A 35 -13.52 -2.10 -6.41
C LEU A 35 -12.39 -2.83 -7.14
N PHE A 36 -11.14 -2.71 -6.63
CA PHE A 36 -9.98 -3.39 -7.21
C PHE A 36 -10.19 -4.90 -7.34
N ALA A 37 -10.67 -5.57 -6.29
CA ALA A 37 -10.74 -7.03 -6.28
C ALA A 37 -12.05 -7.58 -6.90
N SER A 38 -13.10 -6.77 -7.00
CA SER A 38 -14.41 -7.25 -7.44
C SER A 38 -14.49 -7.68 -8.91
N TRP A 39 -13.54 -7.21 -9.76
CA TRP A 39 -13.52 -7.56 -11.18
C TRP A 39 -12.72 -8.83 -11.48
N THR A 40 -11.84 -9.27 -10.56
CA THR A 40 -10.87 -10.36 -10.82
C THR A 40 -11.55 -11.69 -11.22
N ALA A 41 -12.73 -11.96 -10.68
CA ALA A 41 -13.52 -13.15 -11.03
C ALA A 41 -14.13 -13.09 -12.45
N HIS A 42 -14.24 -11.89 -13.03
CA HIS A 42 -14.79 -11.66 -14.38
C HIS A 42 -13.74 -11.70 -15.49
N ILE A 43 -12.44 -11.74 -15.18
CA ILE A 43 -11.38 -11.75 -16.19
C ILE A 43 -11.53 -12.90 -17.20
N PRO A 44 -11.88 -14.15 -16.79
CA PRO A 44 -12.10 -15.23 -17.73
C PRO A 44 -13.22 -14.93 -18.73
N GLN A 45 -14.35 -14.36 -18.29
CA GLN A 45 -15.48 -14.02 -19.16
C GLN A 45 -15.11 -12.94 -20.18
N ILE A 46 -14.30 -11.94 -19.78
CA ILE A 46 -13.79 -10.91 -20.69
C ILE A 46 -12.86 -11.55 -21.71
N LYS A 47 -11.95 -12.43 -21.27
CA LYS A 47 -11.04 -13.17 -22.15
C LYS A 47 -11.82 -13.97 -23.19
N ASP A 48 -12.83 -14.74 -22.76
CA ASP A 48 -13.65 -15.57 -23.62
C ASP A 48 -14.50 -14.72 -24.59
N HIS A 49 -15.13 -13.64 -24.09
CA HIS A 49 -15.98 -12.75 -24.89
C HIS A 49 -15.20 -12.05 -26.00
N LEU A 50 -13.96 -11.66 -25.75
CA LEU A 50 -13.10 -10.96 -26.72
C LEU A 50 -12.21 -11.93 -27.53
N GLY A 51 -12.27 -13.23 -27.26
CA GLY A 51 -11.45 -14.25 -27.95
C GLY A 51 -9.95 -14.04 -27.72
N LEU A 52 -9.55 -13.57 -26.53
CA LEU A 52 -8.15 -13.23 -26.24
C LEU A 52 -7.32 -14.48 -25.93
N THR A 53 -6.11 -14.52 -26.49
CA THR A 53 -5.05 -15.42 -26.02
C THR A 53 -4.52 -14.94 -24.66
N ASP A 54 -3.76 -15.80 -23.94
CA ASP A 54 -3.12 -15.38 -22.67
C ASP A 54 -2.18 -14.20 -22.88
N GLY A 55 -1.42 -14.18 -24.00
CA GLY A 55 -0.53 -13.08 -24.34
C GLY A 55 -1.24 -11.77 -24.58
N SER A 56 -2.33 -11.79 -25.36
CA SER A 56 -3.13 -10.59 -25.63
C SER A 56 -3.89 -10.10 -24.39
N LEU A 57 -4.36 -11.02 -23.54
CA LEU A 57 -4.93 -10.69 -22.23
C LEU A 57 -3.86 -9.99 -21.35
N GLY A 58 -2.65 -10.55 -21.25
CA GLY A 58 -1.56 -9.95 -20.47
C GLY A 58 -1.20 -8.54 -20.95
N LEU A 59 -1.26 -8.27 -22.26
CA LEU A 59 -1.08 -6.93 -22.80
C LEU A 59 -2.24 -5.99 -22.43
N ALA A 60 -3.48 -6.48 -22.47
CA ALA A 60 -4.64 -5.67 -22.06
C ALA A 60 -4.57 -5.32 -20.57
N LEU A 61 -4.24 -6.29 -19.72
CA LEU A 61 -4.11 -6.12 -18.26
C LEU A 61 -3.03 -5.10 -17.88
N LEU A 62 -2.01 -4.91 -18.70
CA LEU A 62 -0.98 -3.88 -18.53
C LEU A 62 -1.58 -2.46 -18.46
N GLY A 63 -2.76 -2.23 -19.04
CA GLY A 63 -3.42 -0.92 -19.04
C GLY A 63 -3.60 -0.34 -17.64
N ALA A 64 -4.10 -1.12 -16.69
CA ALA A 64 -4.38 -0.64 -15.33
C ALA A 64 -3.12 -0.18 -14.57
N PRO A 65 -2.05 -0.98 -14.45
CA PRO A 65 -0.85 -0.54 -13.75
C PRO A 65 -0.12 0.61 -14.46
N VAL A 66 -0.12 0.66 -15.80
CA VAL A 66 0.46 1.80 -16.55
C VAL A 66 -0.34 3.07 -16.28
N GLY A 67 -1.67 2.99 -16.34
CA GLY A 67 -2.55 4.11 -15.98
C GLY A 67 -2.32 4.60 -14.55
N SER A 68 -2.20 3.66 -13.60
CA SER A 68 -1.93 3.99 -12.20
C SER A 68 -0.61 4.73 -12.02
N VAL A 69 0.49 4.20 -12.58
CA VAL A 69 1.81 4.82 -12.46
C VAL A 69 1.85 6.20 -13.13
N ALA A 70 1.28 6.33 -14.32
CA ALA A 70 1.19 7.62 -15.02
C ALA A 70 0.42 8.66 -14.20
N ALA A 71 -0.71 8.25 -13.63
CA ALA A 71 -1.54 9.12 -12.81
C ALA A 71 -0.90 9.45 -11.44
N MET A 72 -0.15 8.55 -10.81
CA MET A 72 0.61 8.83 -9.60
C MET A 72 1.64 9.93 -9.80
N LEU A 73 2.33 9.94 -10.95
CA LEU A 73 3.28 11.00 -11.30
C LEU A 73 2.58 12.35 -11.47
N LEU A 74 1.39 12.36 -12.07
CA LEU A 74 0.58 13.55 -12.23
C LEU A 74 -0.02 14.00 -10.88
N ALA A 75 -0.50 13.05 -10.07
CA ALA A 75 -1.07 13.31 -8.75
C ALA A 75 -0.09 14.04 -7.83
N ALA A 76 1.20 13.68 -7.89
CA ALA A 76 2.25 14.36 -7.11
C ALA A 76 2.36 15.87 -7.43
N ARG A 77 2.03 16.27 -8.67
CA ARG A 77 2.01 17.68 -9.11
C ARG A 77 0.69 18.38 -8.76
N LEU A 78 -0.42 17.66 -8.79
CA LEU A 78 -1.74 18.21 -8.55
C LEU A 78 -2.08 18.30 -7.06
N LEU A 79 -1.50 17.44 -6.23
CA LEU A 79 -1.77 17.36 -4.80
C LEU A 79 -1.57 18.69 -4.05
N PRO A 80 -0.49 19.49 -4.29
CA PRO A 80 -0.32 20.78 -3.64
C PRO A 80 -1.40 21.81 -4.01
N ALA A 81 -1.97 21.73 -5.24
CA ALA A 81 -2.95 22.68 -5.73
C ALA A 81 -4.41 22.32 -5.32
N LEU A 82 -4.74 21.02 -5.41
CA LEU A 82 -6.13 20.57 -5.18
C LEU A 82 -6.37 20.13 -3.73
N GLY A 83 -5.31 19.70 -3.04
CA GLY A 83 -5.40 19.08 -1.72
C GLY A 83 -5.85 17.61 -1.79
N SER A 84 -5.43 16.82 -0.81
CA SER A 84 -5.68 15.38 -0.78
C SER A 84 -7.17 15.04 -0.66
N LYS A 85 -7.94 15.83 0.10
CA LYS A 85 -9.39 15.64 0.26
C LYS A 85 -10.13 15.69 -1.07
N ARG A 86 -9.93 16.75 -1.87
CA ARG A 86 -10.58 16.90 -3.19
C ARG A 86 -10.10 15.81 -4.16
N MET A 87 -8.82 15.49 -4.12
CA MET A 87 -8.27 14.43 -4.96
C MET A 87 -8.88 13.07 -4.63
N VAL A 88 -9.09 12.72 -3.34
CA VAL A 88 -9.81 11.49 -2.95
C VAL A 88 -11.23 11.50 -3.52
N GLN A 89 -11.97 12.61 -3.40
CA GLN A 89 -13.34 12.70 -3.89
C GLN A 89 -13.43 12.51 -5.41
N LEU A 90 -12.60 13.24 -6.16
CA LEU A 90 -12.59 13.18 -7.63
C LEU A 90 -12.12 11.82 -8.13
N SER A 91 -11.07 11.26 -7.53
CA SER A 91 -10.55 9.96 -7.94
C SER A 91 -11.49 8.81 -7.54
N LEU A 92 -12.15 8.88 -6.38
CA LEU A 92 -13.15 7.87 -5.99
C LEU A 92 -14.36 7.89 -6.94
N LEU A 93 -14.83 9.08 -7.33
CA LEU A 93 -15.88 9.25 -8.33
C LEU A 93 -15.44 8.64 -9.67
N GLY A 94 -14.28 9.07 -10.19
CA GLY A 94 -13.75 8.58 -11.46
C GLY A 94 -13.49 7.08 -11.45
N TYR A 95 -12.93 6.54 -10.37
CA TYR A 95 -12.69 5.10 -10.19
C TYR A 95 -13.97 4.28 -10.21
N SER A 96 -15.02 4.77 -9.53
CA SER A 96 -16.33 4.13 -9.51
C SER A 96 -17.04 4.16 -10.88
N LEU A 97 -16.87 5.24 -11.65
CA LEU A 97 -17.52 5.41 -12.96
C LEU A 97 -16.74 4.79 -14.11
N ALA A 98 -15.41 4.75 -14.04
CA ALA A 98 -14.59 4.16 -15.09
C ALA A 98 -14.60 2.62 -15.06
N GLY A 99 -14.75 2.00 -13.87
CA GLY A 99 -14.78 0.54 -13.75
C GLY A 99 -15.83 -0.15 -14.65
N PRO A 100 -17.09 0.29 -14.67
CA PRO A 100 -18.12 -0.28 -15.54
C PRO A 100 -17.76 -0.28 -17.03
N LEU A 101 -16.92 0.66 -17.50
CA LEU A 101 -16.49 0.76 -18.90
C LEU A 101 -15.61 -0.44 -19.30
N VAL A 102 -14.91 -1.07 -18.34
CA VAL A 102 -14.11 -2.26 -18.61
C VAL A 102 -14.96 -3.41 -19.13
N GLY A 103 -16.17 -3.57 -18.59
CA GLY A 103 -17.11 -4.60 -19.04
C GLY A 103 -17.84 -4.27 -20.35
N LEU A 104 -17.69 -3.08 -20.89
CA LEU A 104 -18.24 -2.64 -22.18
C LEU A 104 -17.22 -2.71 -23.32
N ALA A 105 -15.96 -3.07 -23.01
CA ALA A 105 -14.91 -3.13 -24.03
C ALA A 105 -15.21 -4.24 -25.05
N GLY A 106 -15.29 -3.85 -26.33
CA GLY A 106 -15.57 -4.78 -27.45
C GLY A 106 -14.31 -5.18 -28.23
N SER A 107 -13.12 -4.77 -27.80
CA SER A 107 -11.85 -5.10 -28.44
C SER A 107 -10.68 -4.97 -27.46
N LEU A 108 -9.53 -5.56 -27.81
CA LEU A 108 -8.31 -5.44 -27.00
C LEU A 108 -7.88 -3.98 -26.78
N PRO A 109 -7.81 -3.10 -27.78
CA PRO A 109 -7.46 -1.70 -27.55
C PRO A 109 -8.45 -0.97 -26.64
N ALA A 110 -9.76 -1.27 -26.80
CA ALA A 110 -10.80 -0.68 -25.94
C ALA A 110 -10.65 -1.17 -24.47
N LEU A 111 -10.35 -2.47 -24.28
CA LEU A 111 -10.10 -3.04 -22.95
C LEU A 111 -8.86 -2.39 -22.32
N PHE A 112 -7.76 -2.27 -23.05
CA PHE A 112 -6.55 -1.59 -22.58
C PHE A 112 -6.85 -0.14 -22.18
N ALA A 113 -7.56 0.60 -23.02
CA ALA A 113 -7.90 2.00 -22.74
C ALA A 113 -8.82 2.16 -21.53
N ALA A 114 -9.83 1.27 -21.40
CA ALA A 114 -10.71 1.27 -20.22
C ALA A 114 -9.96 0.94 -18.93
N LEU A 115 -9.08 -0.06 -18.97
CA LEU A 115 -8.22 -0.43 -17.85
C LEU A 115 -7.22 0.68 -17.52
N PHE A 116 -6.64 1.35 -18.52
CA PHE A 116 -5.76 2.50 -18.33
C PHE A 116 -6.49 3.64 -17.61
N ALA A 117 -7.68 4.01 -18.08
CA ALA A 117 -8.48 5.06 -17.44
C ALA A 117 -8.88 4.68 -16.00
N TRP A 118 -9.32 3.44 -15.80
CA TRP A 118 -9.68 2.93 -14.49
C TRP A 118 -8.48 2.92 -13.54
N GLY A 119 -7.32 2.43 -14.02
CA GLY A 119 -6.05 2.45 -13.30
C GLY A 119 -5.56 3.86 -12.97
N ALA A 120 -5.76 4.84 -13.86
CA ALA A 120 -5.39 6.23 -13.58
C ALA A 120 -6.14 6.81 -12.37
N PHE A 121 -7.44 6.55 -12.26
CA PHE A 121 -8.20 6.95 -11.08
C PHE A 121 -7.79 6.14 -9.85
N GLN A 122 -7.50 4.85 -10.00
CA GLN A 122 -6.98 4.00 -8.94
C GLN A 122 -5.67 4.55 -8.35
N GLY A 123 -4.68 4.84 -9.19
CA GLY A 123 -3.39 5.38 -8.75
C GLY A 123 -3.50 6.76 -8.11
N THR A 124 -4.38 7.63 -8.65
CA THR A 124 -4.67 8.94 -8.04
C THR A 124 -5.31 8.78 -6.66
N LEU A 125 -6.26 7.84 -6.52
CA LEU A 125 -6.90 7.53 -5.25
C LEU A 125 -5.90 6.99 -4.24
N ASP A 126 -5.00 6.08 -4.66
CA ASP A 126 -3.97 5.52 -3.80
C ASP A 126 -3.06 6.61 -3.20
N VAL A 127 -2.53 7.52 -4.02
CA VAL A 127 -1.69 8.62 -3.53
C VAL A 127 -2.47 9.54 -2.59
N SER A 128 -3.69 9.93 -2.95
CA SER A 128 -4.46 10.90 -2.18
C SER A 128 -5.01 10.34 -0.87
N MET A 129 -5.48 9.09 -0.84
CA MET A 129 -5.96 8.46 0.40
C MET A 129 -4.81 8.18 1.39
N ASN A 130 -3.62 7.82 0.89
CA ASN A 130 -2.43 7.66 1.72
C ASN A 130 -1.98 9.00 2.33
N THR A 131 -2.09 10.10 1.58
CA THR A 131 -1.83 11.45 2.10
C THR A 131 -2.82 11.82 3.21
N GLN A 132 -4.12 11.53 3.03
CA GLN A 132 -5.13 11.69 4.08
C GLN A 132 -4.84 10.81 5.31
N ALA A 133 -4.40 9.57 5.10
CA ALA A 133 -4.03 8.66 6.18
C ALA A 133 -2.90 9.25 7.05
N VAL A 134 -1.87 9.83 6.43
CA VAL A 134 -0.78 10.52 7.14
C VAL A 134 -1.30 11.74 7.90
N THR A 135 -2.20 12.53 7.32
CA THR A 135 -2.80 13.71 7.97
C THR A 135 -3.60 13.32 9.20
N VAL A 136 -4.44 12.27 9.11
CA VAL A 136 -5.23 11.74 10.23
C VAL A 136 -4.34 11.11 11.29
N GLU A 137 -3.28 10.38 10.92
CA GLU A 137 -2.31 9.78 11.82
C GLU A 137 -1.61 10.85 12.67
N ARG A 138 -1.15 11.94 12.03
CA ARG A 138 -0.54 13.09 12.71
C ARG A 138 -1.52 13.76 13.68
N ALA A 139 -2.77 14.00 13.25
CA ALA A 139 -3.80 14.60 14.08
C ALA A 139 -4.16 13.73 15.29
N ALA A 140 -4.13 12.40 15.13
CA ALA A 140 -4.42 11.43 16.19
C ALA A 140 -3.21 11.17 17.11
N SER A 141 -2.01 11.64 16.77
CA SER A 141 -0.75 11.39 17.50
C SER A 141 -0.48 9.92 17.82
N ARG A 142 -0.93 9.01 16.95
CA ARG A 142 -0.76 7.55 17.12
C ARG A 142 -0.68 6.85 15.77
N PRO A 143 0.06 5.73 15.64
CA PRO A 143 0.23 5.02 14.38
C PRO A 143 -1.10 4.39 13.92
N LEU A 144 -1.60 4.78 12.74
CA LEU A 144 -2.86 4.30 12.14
C LEU A 144 -2.66 3.70 10.75
N MET A 145 -1.55 3.97 10.07
CA MET A 145 -1.31 3.59 8.67
C MET A 145 -1.49 2.08 8.44
N SER A 146 -0.93 1.24 9.30
CA SER A 146 -1.09 -0.21 9.22
C SER A 146 -2.57 -0.66 9.29
N GLY A 147 -3.37 0.03 10.12
CA GLY A 147 -4.81 -0.21 10.22
C GLY A 147 -5.56 0.15 8.94
N PHE A 148 -5.20 1.27 8.27
CA PHE A 148 -5.80 1.65 6.99
C PHE A 148 -5.50 0.62 5.89
N HIS A 149 -4.26 0.15 5.79
CA HIS A 149 -3.91 -0.92 4.84
C HIS A 149 -4.58 -2.27 5.16
N ALA A 150 -4.82 -2.58 6.42
CA ALA A 150 -5.62 -3.74 6.79
C ALA A 150 -7.08 -3.58 6.33
N CYS A 151 -7.67 -2.40 6.46
CA CYS A 151 -9.00 -2.09 5.93
C CYS A 151 -9.05 -2.22 4.39
N TRP A 152 -8.00 -1.78 3.68
CA TRP A 152 -7.87 -2.04 2.25
C TRP A 152 -7.93 -3.54 1.93
N SER A 153 -7.17 -4.36 2.66
CA SER A 153 -7.16 -5.82 2.46
C SER A 153 -8.52 -6.46 2.73
N ILE A 154 -9.25 -5.98 3.75
CA ILE A 154 -10.62 -6.42 4.04
C ILE A 154 -11.53 -6.06 2.87
N GLY A 155 -11.42 -4.84 2.34
CA GLY A 155 -12.13 -4.40 1.13
C GLY A 155 -11.82 -5.29 -0.06
N ALA A 156 -10.56 -5.63 -0.30
CA ALA A 156 -10.14 -6.50 -1.39
C ALA A 156 -10.70 -7.92 -1.22
N PHE A 157 -10.65 -8.50 -0.03
CA PHE A 157 -11.28 -9.79 0.24
C PHE A 157 -12.80 -9.76 -0.01
N ALA A 158 -13.50 -8.75 0.51
CA ALA A 158 -14.93 -8.60 0.28
C ALA A 158 -15.25 -8.41 -1.22
N GLY A 159 -14.45 -7.59 -1.92
CA GLY A 159 -14.57 -7.37 -3.36
C GLY A 159 -14.41 -8.66 -4.17
N ALA A 160 -13.38 -9.45 -3.88
CA ALA A 160 -13.14 -10.73 -4.54
C ALA A 160 -14.31 -11.70 -4.33
N GLY A 161 -14.84 -11.79 -3.10
CA GLY A 161 -16.03 -12.58 -2.79
C GLY A 161 -17.27 -12.11 -3.54
N ILE A 162 -17.51 -10.78 -3.58
CA ILE A 162 -18.62 -10.18 -4.32
C ILE A 162 -18.46 -10.45 -5.82
N GLY A 163 -17.23 -10.38 -6.36
CA GLY A 163 -16.94 -10.74 -7.74
C GLY A 163 -17.32 -12.18 -8.07
N ALA A 164 -16.90 -13.12 -7.22
CA ALA A 164 -17.25 -14.55 -7.38
C ALA A 164 -18.76 -14.79 -7.29
N LEU A 165 -19.45 -14.14 -6.35
CA LEU A 165 -20.91 -14.21 -6.20
C LEU A 165 -21.64 -13.57 -7.39
N GLY A 166 -21.15 -12.46 -7.92
CA GLY A 166 -21.70 -11.81 -9.11
C GLY A 166 -21.63 -12.70 -10.34
N VAL A 167 -20.49 -13.36 -10.54
CA VAL A 167 -20.32 -14.38 -11.61
C VAL A 167 -21.28 -15.56 -11.38
N ALA A 168 -21.42 -16.05 -10.13
CA ALA A 168 -22.35 -17.12 -9.78
C ALA A 168 -23.81 -16.74 -10.09
N ALA A 169 -24.18 -15.49 -9.88
CA ALA A 169 -25.51 -14.94 -10.16
C ALA A 169 -25.71 -14.57 -11.65
N GLY A 170 -24.73 -14.79 -12.53
CA GLY A 170 -24.80 -14.46 -13.95
C GLY A 170 -24.77 -12.95 -14.24
N LEU A 171 -24.29 -12.14 -13.30
CA LEU A 171 -24.15 -10.70 -13.52
C LEU A 171 -23.00 -10.41 -14.48
N SER A 172 -23.21 -9.50 -15.42
CA SER A 172 -22.10 -8.94 -16.19
C SER A 172 -21.22 -8.04 -15.31
N LEU A 173 -19.93 -7.92 -15.65
CA LEU A 173 -19.01 -7.03 -14.93
C LEU A 173 -19.56 -5.60 -14.82
N THR A 174 -20.09 -5.06 -15.92
CA THR A 174 -20.70 -3.72 -15.94
C THR A 174 -21.80 -3.57 -14.90
N ARG A 175 -22.75 -4.52 -14.85
CA ARG A 175 -23.88 -4.47 -13.89
C ARG A 175 -23.36 -4.58 -12.45
N GLN A 176 -22.42 -5.46 -12.20
CA GLN A 176 -21.82 -5.64 -10.88
C GLN A 176 -21.11 -4.36 -10.41
N LEU A 177 -20.24 -3.78 -11.26
CA LEU A 177 -19.51 -2.57 -10.89
C LEU A 177 -20.41 -1.35 -10.75
N LEU A 178 -21.49 -1.23 -11.54
CA LEU A 178 -22.51 -0.21 -11.33
C LEU A 178 -23.24 -0.42 -9.98
N ALA A 179 -23.62 -1.66 -9.65
CA ALA A 179 -24.25 -1.97 -8.37
C ALA A 179 -23.34 -1.67 -7.17
N LEU A 180 -22.02 -1.81 -7.32
CA LEU A 180 -21.05 -1.44 -6.29
C LEU A 180 -20.76 0.07 -6.27
N ALA A 181 -20.74 0.73 -7.43
CA ALA A 181 -20.49 2.17 -7.51
C ALA A 181 -21.51 2.98 -6.71
N VAL A 182 -22.79 2.59 -6.75
CA VAL A 182 -23.86 3.31 -6.03
C VAL A 182 -23.61 3.39 -4.51
N PRO A 183 -23.48 2.28 -3.76
CA PRO A 183 -23.22 2.34 -2.32
C PRO A 183 -21.85 2.96 -2.01
N VAL A 184 -20.83 2.73 -2.84
CA VAL A 184 -19.52 3.36 -2.66
C VAL A 184 -19.64 4.89 -2.76
N LEU A 185 -20.30 5.42 -3.77
CA LEU A 185 -20.44 6.85 -3.94
C LEU A 185 -21.38 7.48 -2.89
N LEU A 186 -22.45 6.78 -2.50
CA LEU A 186 -23.38 7.28 -1.47
C LEU A 186 -22.72 7.27 -0.09
N ILE A 187 -22.07 6.17 0.30
CA ILE A 187 -21.52 6.00 1.66
C ILE A 187 -20.12 6.60 1.76
N ALA A 188 -19.18 6.08 0.96
CA ALA A 188 -17.80 6.55 1.02
C ALA A 188 -17.66 7.96 0.45
N GLY A 189 -18.36 8.30 -0.64
CA GLY A 189 -18.41 9.65 -1.19
C GLY A 189 -18.88 10.66 -0.15
N TRP A 190 -19.99 10.36 0.56
CA TRP A 190 -20.48 11.22 1.64
C TRP A 190 -19.49 11.30 2.82
N LEU A 191 -18.90 10.18 3.25
CA LEU A 191 -17.93 10.17 4.33
C LEU A 191 -16.67 10.98 3.97
N THR A 192 -16.19 10.95 2.73
CA THR A 192 -15.02 11.73 2.31
C THR A 192 -15.22 13.24 2.41
N THR A 193 -16.47 13.73 2.45
CA THR A 193 -16.75 15.14 2.75
C THR A 193 -16.31 15.57 4.15
N ARG A 194 -16.14 14.60 5.05
CA ARG A 194 -15.70 14.79 6.45
C ARG A 194 -14.18 14.66 6.62
N MET A 195 -13.42 14.43 5.56
CA MET A 195 -11.97 14.38 5.59
C MET A 195 -11.35 15.70 6.01
N LEU A 196 -10.18 15.66 6.64
CA LEU A 196 -9.41 16.85 7.01
C LEU A 196 -8.97 17.62 5.75
N PRO A 197 -9.00 18.93 5.78
CA PRO A 197 -8.24 19.73 4.82
C PRO A 197 -6.74 19.46 5.08
N ASP A 198 -5.93 19.51 4.03
CA ASP A 198 -4.50 19.41 4.21
C ASP A 198 -3.99 20.60 5.06
N PRO A 199 -2.99 20.39 5.93
CA PRO A 199 -2.36 21.50 6.60
C PRO A 199 -1.90 22.51 5.55
N ALA A 200 -2.19 23.79 5.75
CA ALA A 200 -1.59 24.84 4.92
C ALA A 200 -0.08 24.62 4.93
N GLY A 201 0.52 24.45 3.75
CA GLY A 201 1.98 24.43 3.63
C GLY A 201 2.53 25.67 4.35
N PRO A 202 3.78 25.71 4.80
CA PRO A 202 4.35 26.90 5.40
C PRO A 202 4.03 28.05 4.48
N ALA A 203 3.13 28.93 4.95
CA ALA A 203 2.75 30.13 4.22
C ALA A 203 4.07 30.78 3.79
N SER A 204 4.23 31.00 2.48
CA SER A 204 5.19 31.99 2.03
C SER A 204 4.83 33.24 2.82
N SER A 205 5.59 33.49 3.88
CA SER A 205 5.44 34.67 4.70
C SER A 205 5.46 35.86 3.75
N ASP A 206 4.32 36.51 3.64
CA ASP A 206 4.17 37.79 2.99
C ASP A 206 5.34 38.68 3.42
N HIS A 207 5.98 39.25 2.43
CA HIS A 207 6.96 40.30 2.58
C HIS A 207 6.30 41.46 3.33
N ASP A 208 6.49 41.50 4.64
CA ASP A 208 6.43 42.75 5.36
C ASP A 208 7.89 43.24 5.50
N GLY A 209 8.13 44.40 4.85
CA GLY A 209 9.44 44.94 4.66
C GLY A 209 10.04 45.47 5.95
N THR A 210 10.96 44.74 6.56
CA THR A 210 11.99 45.33 7.46
C THR A 210 13.32 44.62 7.21
N ALA A 211 14.31 45.46 6.95
CA ALA A 211 15.64 45.19 6.43
C ALA A 211 16.57 44.37 7.35
N PRO A 212 17.85 44.12 6.97
CA PRO A 212 18.40 42.76 6.89
C PRO A 212 19.30 42.44 8.08
N GLY A 213 18.93 41.44 8.86
CA GLY A 213 19.87 40.72 9.71
C GLY A 213 20.43 39.52 8.93
N ARG A 214 21.75 39.50 8.74
CA ARG A 214 22.54 38.44 8.13
C ARG A 214 22.29 37.10 8.84
N ALA A 215 21.23 36.35 8.43
CA ALA A 215 21.14 34.93 8.72
C ALA A 215 21.92 34.21 7.62
N THR A 216 22.99 33.58 8.00
CA THR A 216 23.76 32.66 7.17
C THR A 216 22.79 31.62 6.58
N ARG A 217 22.51 31.79 5.31
CA ARG A 217 21.90 30.76 4.48
C ARG A 217 22.90 29.61 4.35
N ASP A 218 22.87 28.66 5.26
CA ASP A 218 23.34 27.32 4.95
C ASP A 218 22.40 26.73 3.90
N ARG A 219 22.57 27.24 2.67
CA ARG A 219 22.23 26.47 1.47
C ARG A 219 23.20 25.30 1.47
N HIS A 220 22.80 24.21 2.13
CA HIS A 220 23.30 22.94 1.65
C HIS A 220 22.96 22.91 0.16
N PRO A 221 23.96 22.88 -0.73
CA PRO A 221 23.71 22.57 -2.12
C PRO A 221 23.06 21.19 -2.07
N ALA A 222 21.78 21.12 -2.45
CA ALA A 222 21.20 19.88 -2.91
C ALA A 222 21.99 19.53 -4.18
N GLY A 223 23.26 19.15 -3.96
CA GLY A 223 24.02 18.43 -4.94
C GLY A 223 23.11 17.30 -5.35
N ARG A 224 22.88 17.15 -6.63
CA ARG A 224 22.42 15.91 -7.26
C ARG A 224 23.43 14.84 -6.80
N ALA A 225 23.31 14.41 -5.55
CA ALA A 225 23.94 13.19 -5.09
C ALA A 225 23.39 12.14 -6.04
N ALA A 226 24.22 11.72 -6.97
CA ALA A 226 23.92 10.60 -7.84
C ALA A 226 23.31 9.55 -6.90
N ILE A 227 22.02 9.23 -7.11
CA ILE A 227 21.28 8.29 -6.29
C ILE A 227 22.05 6.99 -6.45
N ARG A 228 23.04 6.77 -5.57
CA ARG A 228 23.81 5.53 -5.58
C ARG A 228 22.83 4.46 -5.19
N LEU A 229 22.41 3.65 -6.19
CA LEU A 229 21.70 2.40 -5.94
C LEU A 229 22.60 1.55 -5.04
N SER A 230 22.46 1.74 -3.73
CA SER A 230 23.23 0.96 -2.78
C SER A 230 22.75 -0.49 -2.83
N ARG A 231 23.67 -1.44 -2.65
CA ARG A 231 23.35 -2.87 -2.64
C ARG A 231 22.14 -3.22 -1.75
N PRO A 232 21.96 -2.64 -0.53
CA PRO A 232 20.77 -2.87 0.28
C PRO A 232 19.47 -2.39 -0.39
N VAL A 233 19.46 -1.23 -1.05
CA VAL A 233 18.27 -0.72 -1.76
C VAL A 233 17.89 -1.64 -2.92
N LEU A 234 18.86 -2.14 -3.68
CA LEU A 234 18.62 -3.09 -4.76
C LEU A 234 18.02 -4.41 -4.26
N ILE A 235 18.56 -4.95 -3.15
CA ILE A 235 18.02 -6.20 -2.56
C ILE A 235 16.59 -5.99 -2.08
N LEU A 236 16.31 -4.91 -1.33
CA LEU A 236 14.96 -4.61 -0.85
C LEU A 236 14.00 -4.32 -2.02
N GLY A 237 14.48 -3.62 -3.05
CA GLY A 237 13.72 -3.37 -4.28
C GLY A 237 13.38 -4.66 -5.04
N ALA A 238 14.35 -5.57 -5.20
CA ALA A 238 14.11 -6.86 -5.84
C ALA A 238 13.10 -7.73 -5.07
N ILE A 239 13.16 -7.72 -3.73
CA ILE A 239 12.16 -8.39 -2.88
C ILE A 239 10.78 -7.76 -3.09
N ALA A 240 10.68 -6.43 -3.11
CA ALA A 240 9.41 -5.73 -3.34
C ALA A 240 8.86 -6.02 -4.74
N PHE A 241 9.71 -5.99 -5.78
CA PHE A 241 9.36 -6.34 -7.16
C PHE A 241 8.76 -7.75 -7.24
N ALA A 242 9.48 -8.75 -6.73
CA ALA A 242 9.03 -10.14 -6.76
C ALA A 242 7.72 -10.33 -6.00
N SER A 243 7.58 -9.70 -4.82
CA SER A 243 6.36 -9.78 -4.02
C SER A 243 5.16 -9.16 -4.73
N MET A 244 5.32 -7.95 -5.29
CA MET A 244 4.23 -7.24 -5.95
C MET A 244 3.87 -7.88 -7.31
N LEU A 245 4.83 -8.46 -8.02
CA LEU A 245 4.55 -9.26 -9.22
C LEU A 245 3.69 -10.48 -8.86
N CYS A 246 4.05 -11.22 -7.81
CA CYS A 246 3.26 -12.38 -7.36
C CYS A 246 1.85 -11.99 -6.89
N GLU A 247 1.69 -10.85 -6.20
CA GLU A 247 0.38 -10.32 -5.77
C GLU A 247 -0.47 -9.94 -6.99
N GLY A 248 0.09 -9.20 -7.95
CA GLY A 248 -0.59 -8.83 -9.20
C GLY A 248 -0.95 -10.04 -10.04
N ALA A 249 -0.02 -10.97 -10.22
CA ALA A 249 -0.28 -12.21 -10.94
C ALA A 249 -1.39 -13.06 -10.29
N SER A 250 -1.48 -13.07 -8.95
CA SER A 250 -2.57 -13.74 -8.25
C SER A 250 -3.92 -13.08 -8.54
N ALA A 251 -3.98 -11.75 -8.61
CA ALA A 251 -5.21 -11.02 -8.92
C ALA A 251 -5.66 -11.24 -10.37
N ASP A 252 -4.72 -11.22 -11.31
CA ASP A 252 -5.00 -11.25 -12.74
C ASP A 252 -5.23 -12.66 -13.28
N TRP A 253 -4.50 -13.66 -12.75
CA TRP A 253 -4.42 -14.97 -13.36
C TRP A 253 -5.06 -16.10 -12.55
N ALA A 254 -5.42 -15.90 -11.26
CA ALA A 254 -5.98 -16.98 -10.45
C ALA A 254 -7.29 -17.52 -11.03
N SER A 255 -8.23 -16.62 -11.40
CA SER A 255 -9.50 -17.01 -11.99
C SER A 255 -9.35 -17.57 -13.41
N VAL A 256 -8.43 -16.99 -14.20
CA VAL A 256 -8.11 -17.47 -15.56
C VAL A 256 -7.56 -18.88 -15.52
N TYR A 257 -6.62 -19.16 -14.59
CA TYR A 257 -6.03 -20.48 -14.41
C TYR A 257 -7.06 -21.53 -13.97
N LEU A 258 -7.86 -21.22 -12.94
CA LEU A 258 -8.89 -22.11 -12.44
C LEU A 258 -9.95 -22.41 -13.49
N ARG A 259 -10.36 -21.41 -14.29
CA ARG A 259 -11.35 -21.59 -15.34
C ARG A 259 -10.78 -22.33 -16.55
N GLY A 260 -9.63 -21.88 -17.06
CA GLY A 260 -9.07 -22.34 -18.33
C GLY A 260 -8.25 -23.63 -18.23
N SER A 261 -7.44 -23.81 -17.16
CA SER A 261 -6.54 -24.95 -17.01
C SER A 261 -7.10 -26.05 -16.11
N ILE A 262 -7.83 -25.67 -15.04
CA ILE A 262 -8.42 -26.62 -14.09
C ILE A 262 -9.87 -26.95 -14.42
N HIS A 263 -10.50 -26.20 -15.34
CA HIS A 263 -11.85 -26.39 -15.86
C HIS A 263 -12.95 -26.35 -14.78
N VAL A 264 -12.77 -25.52 -13.73
CA VAL A 264 -13.81 -25.33 -12.73
C VAL A 264 -14.93 -24.42 -13.23
N GLY A 265 -16.10 -24.49 -12.60
CA GLY A 265 -17.21 -23.57 -12.88
C GLY A 265 -16.80 -22.10 -12.66
N ALA A 266 -17.45 -21.19 -13.37
CA ALA A 266 -17.09 -19.77 -13.37
C ALA A 266 -17.07 -19.14 -11.96
N ALA A 267 -18.04 -19.48 -11.10
CA ALA A 267 -18.10 -19.04 -9.71
C ALA A 267 -16.91 -19.55 -8.88
N ALA A 268 -16.57 -20.84 -9.02
CA ALA A 268 -15.47 -21.46 -8.29
C ALA A 268 -14.11 -20.90 -8.73
N ALA A 269 -13.99 -20.45 -9.98
CA ALA A 269 -12.77 -19.81 -10.48
C ALA A 269 -12.41 -18.52 -9.71
N GLY A 270 -13.42 -17.74 -9.29
CA GLY A 270 -13.21 -16.53 -8.46
C GLY A 270 -12.65 -16.83 -7.06
N LEU A 271 -12.80 -18.06 -6.56
CA LEU A 271 -12.29 -18.44 -5.23
C LEU A 271 -10.76 -18.48 -5.15
N GLY A 272 -10.05 -18.54 -6.27
CA GLY A 272 -8.58 -18.50 -6.28
C GLY A 272 -8.03 -17.23 -5.66
N TYR A 273 -8.43 -16.07 -6.18
CA TYR A 273 -8.00 -14.79 -5.61
C TYR A 273 -8.69 -14.49 -4.27
N THR A 274 -9.93 -14.94 -4.07
CA THR A 274 -10.62 -14.82 -2.77
C THR A 274 -9.83 -15.51 -1.66
N GLY A 275 -9.32 -16.73 -1.90
CA GLY A 275 -8.48 -17.47 -0.97
C GLY A 275 -7.15 -16.78 -0.68
N PHE A 276 -6.48 -16.25 -1.71
CA PHE A 276 -5.29 -15.41 -1.57
C PHE A 276 -5.57 -14.21 -0.67
N ALA A 277 -6.61 -13.43 -0.96
CA ALA A 277 -6.97 -12.21 -0.24
C ALA A 277 -7.36 -12.50 1.21
N LEU A 278 -8.11 -13.58 1.46
CA LEU A 278 -8.48 -14.01 2.82
C LEU A 278 -7.24 -14.29 3.68
N MET A 279 -6.33 -15.10 3.17
CA MET A 279 -5.12 -15.45 3.91
C MET A 279 -4.21 -14.25 4.13
N MET A 280 -4.13 -13.34 3.16
CA MET A 280 -3.42 -12.09 3.32
C MET A 280 -4.02 -11.22 4.43
N VAL A 281 -5.33 -11.09 4.51
CA VAL A 281 -6.02 -10.37 5.61
C VAL A 281 -5.68 -10.99 6.96
N ILE A 282 -5.82 -12.30 7.09
CA ILE A 282 -5.57 -13.02 8.36
C ILE A 282 -4.14 -12.77 8.85
N VAL A 283 -3.15 -12.90 7.96
CA VAL A 283 -1.74 -12.70 8.33
C VAL A 283 -1.44 -11.22 8.59
N ARG A 284 -1.99 -10.28 7.81
CA ARG A 284 -1.81 -8.83 8.06
C ARG A 284 -2.40 -8.39 9.39
N LEU A 285 -3.59 -8.86 9.78
CA LEU A 285 -4.19 -8.58 11.08
C LEU A 285 -3.38 -9.18 12.24
N SER A 286 -2.75 -10.32 12.01
CA SER A 286 -1.85 -10.97 12.98
C SER A 286 -0.42 -10.41 12.95
N GLY A 287 -0.10 -9.54 12.00
CA GLY A 287 1.26 -9.10 11.67
C GLY A 287 2.02 -8.50 12.84
N ASN A 288 1.38 -7.63 13.64
CA ASN A 288 2.02 -7.03 14.81
C ASN A 288 2.40 -8.09 15.86
N ARG A 289 1.53 -9.09 16.10
CA ARG A 289 1.82 -10.19 17.03
C ARG A 289 2.95 -11.08 16.51
N LEU A 290 2.94 -11.40 15.22
CA LEU A 290 3.99 -12.20 14.58
C LEU A 290 5.34 -11.48 14.63
N LEU A 291 5.39 -10.20 14.24
CA LEU A 291 6.63 -9.40 14.23
C LEU A 291 7.16 -9.07 15.64
N SER A 292 6.32 -9.05 16.67
CA SER A 292 6.78 -8.90 18.06
C SER A 292 7.31 -10.22 18.64
N ARG A 293 6.71 -11.36 18.27
CA ARG A 293 7.09 -12.67 18.80
C ARG A 293 8.29 -13.31 18.10
N PHE A 294 8.39 -13.12 16.78
CA PHE A 294 9.41 -13.74 15.96
C PHE A 294 10.38 -12.72 15.37
N ARG A 295 11.64 -13.11 15.20
CA ARG A 295 12.65 -12.29 14.52
C ARG A 295 12.35 -12.23 13.03
N ARG A 296 12.39 -11.05 12.43
CA ARG A 296 12.10 -10.83 11.00
C ARG A 296 12.91 -11.72 10.09
N GLU A 297 14.20 -11.93 10.42
CA GLU A 297 15.14 -12.76 9.66
C GLU A 297 14.79 -14.26 9.62
N ARG A 298 13.88 -14.72 10.50
CA ARG A 298 13.33 -16.09 10.49
C ARG A 298 11.90 -16.11 9.98
N LEU A 299 11.10 -15.11 10.35
CA LEU A 299 9.69 -15.03 10.00
C LEU A 299 9.49 -14.84 8.49
N LEU A 300 10.18 -13.86 7.87
CA LEU A 300 9.97 -13.57 6.45
C LEU A 300 10.40 -14.73 5.52
N PRO A 301 11.57 -15.36 5.70
CA PRO A 301 11.91 -16.55 4.91
C PRO A 301 10.92 -17.70 5.14
N ALA A 302 10.44 -17.92 6.38
CA ALA A 302 9.47 -18.97 6.67
C ALA A 302 8.12 -18.72 5.96
N LEU A 303 7.61 -17.49 6.00
CA LEU A 303 6.39 -17.13 5.29
C LEU A 303 6.57 -17.29 3.77
N ALA A 304 7.67 -16.80 3.21
CA ALA A 304 7.97 -16.97 1.78
C ALA A 304 8.14 -18.45 1.39
N ALA A 305 8.70 -19.29 2.27
CA ALA A 305 8.80 -20.74 2.05
C ALA A 305 7.42 -21.42 2.03
N VAL A 306 6.46 -20.97 2.86
CA VAL A 306 5.06 -21.42 2.79
C VAL A 306 4.45 -21.07 1.43
N ALA A 307 4.67 -19.86 0.92
CA ALA A 307 4.24 -19.48 -0.42
C ALA A 307 4.84 -20.38 -1.49
N THR A 308 6.17 -20.58 -1.46
CA THR A 308 6.87 -21.40 -2.43
C THR A 308 6.37 -22.84 -2.43
N ALA A 309 6.39 -23.50 -1.28
CA ALA A 309 6.03 -24.91 -1.17
C ALA A 309 4.54 -25.14 -1.42
N GLY A 310 3.66 -24.29 -0.81
CA GLY A 310 2.22 -24.44 -0.91
C GLY A 310 1.70 -24.17 -2.33
N PHE A 311 2.21 -23.14 -3.00
CA PHE A 311 1.79 -22.86 -4.37
C PHE A 311 2.33 -23.88 -5.37
N THR A 312 3.60 -24.32 -5.21
CA THR A 312 4.16 -25.42 -6.02
C THR A 312 3.35 -26.69 -5.86
N ALA A 313 3.04 -27.09 -4.63
CA ALA A 313 2.21 -28.26 -4.37
C ALA A 313 0.80 -28.13 -4.99
N GLY A 314 0.19 -26.96 -4.90
CA GLY A 314 -1.10 -26.68 -5.51
C GLY A 314 -1.10 -26.83 -7.04
N LEU A 315 -0.07 -26.27 -7.71
CA LEU A 315 0.08 -26.40 -9.18
C LEU A 315 0.36 -27.84 -9.61
N LEU A 316 1.19 -28.58 -8.87
CA LEU A 316 1.55 -29.96 -9.21
C LEU A 316 0.38 -30.93 -8.96
N ALA A 317 -0.41 -30.71 -7.92
CA ALA A 317 -1.58 -31.53 -7.62
C ALA A 317 -2.73 -31.33 -8.64
N GLY A 318 -2.84 -30.16 -9.29
CA GLY A 318 -3.76 -29.90 -10.41
C GLY A 318 -5.24 -29.92 -10.05
N GLY A 319 -5.63 -30.15 -8.80
CA GLY A 319 -7.02 -30.13 -8.35
C GLY A 319 -7.46 -28.72 -7.91
N SER A 320 -8.74 -28.40 -8.10
CA SER A 320 -9.29 -27.08 -7.76
C SER A 320 -9.02 -26.63 -6.32
N VAL A 321 -9.26 -27.53 -5.36
CA VAL A 321 -9.01 -27.26 -3.92
C VAL A 321 -7.52 -27.03 -3.66
N ALA A 322 -6.64 -27.84 -4.26
CA ALA A 322 -5.20 -27.71 -4.10
C ALA A 322 -4.68 -26.38 -4.66
N VAL A 323 -5.17 -25.96 -5.83
CA VAL A 323 -4.81 -24.70 -6.47
C VAL A 323 -5.30 -23.50 -5.65
N ILE A 324 -6.56 -23.53 -5.18
CA ILE A 324 -7.11 -22.47 -4.31
C ILE A 324 -6.31 -22.36 -3.00
N ALA A 325 -5.99 -23.50 -2.37
CA ALA A 325 -5.13 -23.55 -1.19
C ALA A 325 -3.72 -23.01 -1.48
N GLY A 326 -3.16 -23.33 -2.65
CA GLY A 326 -1.89 -22.79 -3.13
C GLY A 326 -1.89 -21.26 -3.23
N PHE A 327 -2.93 -20.66 -3.81
CA PHE A 327 -3.10 -19.20 -3.81
C PHE A 327 -3.24 -18.65 -2.38
N GLY A 328 -3.93 -19.37 -1.49
CA GLY A 328 -3.96 -19.02 -0.06
C GLY A 328 -2.56 -19.02 0.57
N CYS A 329 -1.71 -20.01 0.26
CA CYS A 329 -0.33 -20.04 0.72
C CYS A 329 0.50 -18.88 0.17
N LEU A 330 0.29 -18.44 -1.07
CA LEU A 330 0.88 -17.20 -1.58
C LEU A 330 0.44 -15.99 -0.74
N GLY A 331 -0.86 -15.87 -0.42
CA GLY A 331 -1.38 -14.81 0.44
C GLY A 331 -0.74 -14.80 1.82
N ILE A 332 -0.54 -15.96 2.45
CA ILE A 332 0.19 -16.10 3.73
C ILE A 332 1.62 -15.59 3.57
N GLY A 333 2.31 -16.03 2.54
CA GLY A 333 3.74 -15.79 2.35
C GLY A 333 4.09 -14.35 2.04
N LEU A 334 3.23 -13.65 1.29
CA LEU A 334 3.50 -12.30 0.81
C LEU A 334 3.00 -11.20 1.75
N ALA A 335 2.09 -11.51 2.68
CA ALA A 335 1.35 -10.55 3.48
C ALA A 335 2.21 -9.52 4.22
N LEU A 336 3.36 -9.94 4.77
CA LEU A 336 4.25 -9.10 5.58
C LEU A 336 5.53 -8.65 4.84
N ILE A 337 5.75 -9.10 3.60
CA ILE A 337 6.97 -8.81 2.86
C ILE A 337 7.09 -7.30 2.59
N VAL A 338 6.17 -6.72 1.83
CA VAL A 338 6.23 -5.30 1.42
C VAL A 338 6.25 -4.33 2.62
N PRO A 339 5.36 -4.45 3.63
CA PRO A 339 5.40 -3.57 4.80
C PRO A 339 6.74 -3.63 5.55
N THR A 340 7.33 -4.82 5.67
CA THR A 340 8.60 -5.00 6.38
C THR A 340 9.78 -4.49 5.58
N VAL A 341 9.78 -4.68 4.27
CA VAL A 341 10.79 -4.17 3.33
C VAL A 341 10.78 -2.64 3.32
N ASN A 342 9.62 -1.99 3.22
CA ASN A 342 9.50 -0.54 3.30
C ASN A 342 9.97 0.01 4.65
N SER A 343 9.60 -0.67 5.75
CA SER A 343 10.10 -0.32 7.09
C SER A 343 11.62 -0.47 7.21
N ALA A 344 12.23 -1.45 6.54
CA ALA A 344 13.69 -1.61 6.51
C ALA A 344 14.36 -0.55 5.64
N ALA A 345 13.78 -0.22 4.49
CA ALA A 345 14.27 0.85 3.60
C ALA A 345 14.37 2.19 4.32
N GLY A 346 13.34 2.54 5.11
CA GLY A 346 13.33 3.79 5.89
C GLY A 346 14.40 3.89 6.99
N ARG A 347 15.13 2.80 7.27
CA ARG A 347 16.21 2.75 8.27
C ARG A 347 17.61 2.59 7.64
N LEU A 348 17.73 2.63 6.32
CA LEU A 348 19.02 2.50 5.67
C LEU A 348 19.93 3.70 5.98
N PRO A 349 21.19 3.45 6.38
CA PRO A 349 22.13 4.54 6.61
C PRO A 349 22.52 5.22 5.30
N GLY A 350 22.77 6.51 5.34
CA GLY A 350 23.28 7.29 4.21
C GLY A 350 22.27 7.66 3.12
N VAL A 351 20.99 7.31 3.29
CA VAL A 351 19.88 7.70 2.39
C VAL A 351 18.74 8.26 3.24
N SER A 352 18.09 9.32 2.77
CA SER A 352 16.90 9.82 3.50
C SER A 352 15.80 8.75 3.52
N PRO A 353 15.07 8.56 4.65
CA PRO A 353 14.03 7.56 4.77
C PRO A 353 12.99 7.63 3.64
N GLY A 354 12.54 8.83 3.29
CA GLY A 354 11.57 9.03 2.21
C GLY A 354 12.10 8.61 0.84
N THR A 355 13.35 8.94 0.52
CA THR A 355 13.99 8.54 -0.75
C THR A 355 14.15 7.02 -0.83
N ALA A 356 14.62 6.38 0.23
CA ALA A 356 14.82 4.93 0.24
C ALA A 356 13.49 4.17 0.08
N ILE A 357 12.44 4.58 0.80
CA ILE A 357 11.09 3.99 0.66
C ILE A 357 10.56 4.22 -0.76
N ALA A 358 10.67 5.43 -1.31
CA ALA A 358 10.20 5.73 -2.65
C ALA A 358 10.89 4.86 -3.72
N MET A 359 12.21 4.67 -3.61
CA MET A 359 12.96 3.81 -4.53
C MET A 359 12.50 2.34 -4.45
N VAL A 360 12.34 1.80 -3.25
CA VAL A 360 11.89 0.43 -3.05
C VAL A 360 10.44 0.24 -3.54
N SER A 361 9.57 1.21 -3.27
CA SER A 361 8.18 1.19 -3.76
C SER A 361 8.11 1.28 -5.29
N ALA A 362 8.97 2.05 -5.94
CA ALA A 362 9.05 2.10 -7.40
C ALA A 362 9.41 0.75 -8.01
N TRP A 363 10.34 0.00 -7.40
CA TRP A 363 10.62 -1.38 -7.79
C TRP A 363 9.41 -2.29 -7.59
N GLY A 364 8.69 -2.15 -6.48
CA GLY A 364 7.44 -2.89 -6.24
C GLY A 364 6.41 -2.63 -7.34
N TRP A 365 6.13 -1.37 -7.66
CA TRP A 365 5.21 -0.99 -8.73
C TRP A 365 5.65 -1.51 -10.10
N ALA A 366 6.96 -1.56 -10.39
CA ALA A 366 7.47 -2.21 -11.59
C ALA A 366 7.05 -3.70 -11.65
N GLY A 367 6.99 -4.41 -10.51
CA GLY A 367 6.47 -5.78 -10.45
C GLY A 367 5.03 -5.88 -10.91
N PHE A 368 4.15 -4.98 -10.47
CA PHE A 368 2.76 -4.90 -10.95
C PHE A 368 2.67 -4.59 -12.45
N VAL A 369 3.52 -3.68 -12.96
CA VAL A 369 3.52 -3.29 -14.38
C VAL A 369 3.97 -4.45 -15.26
N PHE A 370 5.06 -5.12 -14.88
CA PHE A 370 5.63 -6.19 -15.71
C PHE A 370 4.98 -7.55 -15.51
N GLY A 371 4.25 -7.76 -14.40
CA GLY A 371 3.60 -9.04 -14.08
C GLY A 371 2.69 -9.57 -15.18
N PRO A 372 1.62 -8.84 -15.55
CA PRO A 372 0.65 -9.33 -16.54
C PRO A 372 1.26 -9.72 -17.89
N PRO A 373 2.10 -8.86 -18.54
CA PRO A 373 2.66 -9.22 -19.83
C PRO A 373 3.68 -10.36 -19.74
N ILE A 374 4.49 -10.45 -18.67
CA ILE A 374 5.45 -11.56 -18.51
C ILE A 374 4.70 -12.89 -18.40
N ILE A 375 3.71 -12.97 -17.51
CA ILE A 375 2.92 -14.20 -17.34
C ILE A 375 2.15 -14.52 -18.64
N GLY A 376 1.52 -13.54 -19.27
CA GLY A 376 0.73 -13.74 -20.48
C GLY A 376 1.56 -14.22 -21.67
N GLN A 377 2.74 -13.62 -21.93
CA GLN A 377 3.63 -14.03 -23.01
C GLN A 377 4.21 -15.42 -22.74
N LEU A 378 4.63 -15.68 -21.50
CA LEU A 378 5.15 -17.00 -21.13
C LEU A 378 4.05 -18.08 -21.24
N ALA A 379 2.81 -17.77 -20.86
CA ALA A 379 1.67 -18.66 -21.01
C ALA A 379 1.35 -18.97 -22.47
N SER A 380 1.41 -17.96 -23.35
CA SER A 380 1.21 -18.15 -24.80
C SER A 380 2.30 -18.97 -25.47
N ALA A 381 3.53 -18.86 -24.98
CA ALA A 381 4.66 -19.63 -25.52
C ALA A 381 4.72 -21.07 -24.99
N THR A 382 4.07 -21.36 -23.85
CA THR A 382 4.14 -22.66 -23.18
C THR A 382 2.76 -23.14 -22.71
N SER A 383 2.42 -22.81 -21.48
CA SER A 383 1.10 -22.97 -20.88
C SER A 383 0.97 -22.06 -19.66
N LEU A 384 -0.26 -21.77 -19.23
CA LEU A 384 -0.47 -20.95 -18.04
C LEU A 384 0.06 -21.63 -16.76
N THR A 385 0.05 -22.97 -16.68
CA THR A 385 0.66 -23.71 -15.58
C THR A 385 2.17 -23.43 -15.50
N VAL A 386 2.87 -23.50 -16.64
CA VAL A 386 4.30 -23.24 -16.71
C VAL A 386 4.61 -21.77 -16.38
N ALA A 387 3.80 -20.84 -16.91
CA ALA A 387 3.95 -19.42 -16.62
C ALA A 387 3.78 -19.11 -15.12
N LEU A 388 2.82 -19.73 -14.46
CA LEU A 388 2.58 -19.56 -13.03
C LEU A 388 3.67 -20.19 -12.15
N MET A 389 4.51 -21.14 -12.67
CA MET A 389 5.69 -21.62 -11.97
C MET A 389 6.75 -20.52 -11.74
N LEU A 390 6.65 -19.39 -12.42
CA LEU A 390 7.45 -18.21 -12.11
C LEU A 390 7.21 -17.72 -10.67
N LEU A 391 6.01 -17.84 -10.14
CA LEU A 391 5.65 -17.35 -8.80
C LEU A 391 6.41 -18.11 -7.69
N PRO A 392 6.43 -19.44 -7.65
CA PRO A 392 7.28 -20.16 -6.69
C PRO A 392 8.76 -19.90 -6.88
N VAL A 393 9.25 -19.67 -8.11
CA VAL A 393 10.65 -19.26 -8.33
C VAL A 393 10.92 -17.91 -7.67
N LEU A 394 10.06 -16.92 -7.89
CA LEU A 394 10.19 -15.59 -7.29
C LEU A 394 10.08 -15.64 -5.76
N THR A 395 9.14 -16.42 -5.21
CA THR A 395 9.02 -16.56 -3.75
C THR A 395 10.22 -17.33 -3.16
N ALA A 396 10.81 -18.30 -3.85
CA ALA A 396 12.08 -18.92 -3.46
C ALA A 396 13.24 -17.90 -3.47
N CYS A 397 13.28 -17.01 -4.46
CA CYS A 397 14.23 -15.88 -4.44
C CYS A 397 14.00 -14.96 -3.25
N ILE A 398 12.73 -14.71 -2.87
CA ILE A 398 12.40 -13.94 -1.64
C ILE A 398 12.92 -14.67 -0.40
N VAL A 399 12.76 -16.01 -0.29
CA VAL A 399 13.34 -16.81 0.82
C VAL A 399 14.84 -16.55 0.92
N ALA A 400 15.57 -16.73 -0.19
CA ALA A 400 17.02 -16.58 -0.22
C ALA A 400 17.47 -15.13 0.08
N ALA A 401 16.76 -14.14 -0.46
CA ALA A 401 17.08 -12.73 -0.28
C ALA A 401 16.81 -12.28 1.16
N THR A 402 15.66 -12.64 1.74
CA THR A 402 15.29 -12.25 3.11
C THR A 402 16.16 -12.93 4.16
N ALA A 403 16.57 -14.19 3.94
CA ALA A 403 17.49 -14.87 4.82
C ALA A 403 18.89 -14.22 4.86
N ARG A 404 19.32 -13.61 3.74
CA ARG A 404 20.63 -12.97 3.61
C ARG A 404 20.65 -11.47 3.84
N ALA A 405 19.48 -10.80 3.82
CA ALA A 405 19.38 -9.35 3.91
C ALA A 405 19.72 -8.83 5.31
N HIS A 406 20.91 -8.30 5.50
CA HIS A 406 21.34 -7.67 6.76
C HIS A 406 20.42 -6.50 7.18
N ALA A 407 19.84 -5.78 6.22
CA ALA A 407 18.90 -4.69 6.47
C ALA A 407 17.59 -5.14 7.17
N LEU A 408 17.25 -6.43 7.11
CA LEU A 408 16.07 -7.01 7.76
C LEU A 408 16.36 -7.55 9.17
N ARG A 409 17.62 -7.58 9.61
CA ARG A 409 18.02 -8.11 10.91
C ARG A 409 17.58 -7.18 12.05
N GLY A 410 17.10 -7.74 13.14
CA GLY A 410 16.68 -7.05 14.36
C GLY A 410 15.22 -7.25 14.72
N ARG A 411 14.90 -7.05 16.02
CA ARG A 411 13.51 -6.94 16.48
C ARG A 411 12.97 -5.55 16.17
N VAL A 412 11.67 -5.41 15.92
CA VAL A 412 10.99 -4.12 16.03
C VAL A 412 11.16 -3.72 17.49
N ALA A 413 11.91 -2.66 17.78
CA ALA A 413 11.76 -1.99 19.06
C ALA A 413 10.27 -1.60 19.12
N GLY A 414 9.54 -2.17 20.09
CA GLY A 414 8.20 -1.68 20.41
C GLY A 414 8.29 -0.16 20.59
N PRO A 415 7.18 0.61 20.56
CA PRO A 415 7.22 2.02 20.91
C PRO A 415 7.83 2.12 22.30
N GLY A 416 9.13 2.42 22.33
CA GLY A 416 9.87 2.52 23.56
C GLY A 416 9.26 3.68 24.33
N ILE A 417 8.67 3.38 25.47
CA ILE A 417 8.68 4.31 26.59
C ILE A 417 10.18 4.64 26.73
N ALA A 418 10.58 5.83 26.28
CA ALA A 418 11.91 6.33 26.53
C ALA A 418 12.12 6.19 28.03
N ALA A 419 13.03 5.31 28.45
CA ALA A 419 13.45 5.26 29.82
C ALA A 419 13.87 6.70 30.18
N PRO A 420 13.37 7.27 31.30
CA PRO A 420 13.82 8.58 31.73
C PRO A 420 15.34 8.48 31.82
N GLY A 421 16.03 9.29 31.03
CA GLY A 421 17.48 9.39 31.07
C GLY A 421 17.91 9.63 32.53
N PRO A 422 19.08 9.09 32.94
CA PRO A 422 19.56 9.31 34.31
C PRO A 422 19.50 10.81 34.59
N ALA A 423 18.82 11.16 35.68
CA ALA A 423 18.73 12.54 36.15
C ALA A 423 20.16 13.10 36.15
N ARG A 424 20.41 14.12 35.35
CA ARG A 424 21.66 14.90 35.43
C ARG A 424 21.68 15.45 36.84
N GLU A 425 22.52 14.86 37.67
CA GLU A 425 22.90 15.42 38.96
C GLU A 425 23.42 16.86 38.70
N GLN A 426 22.62 17.84 39.10
CA GLN A 426 23.02 19.24 38.99
C GLN A 426 24.22 19.41 39.90
N ALA A 427 25.39 19.66 39.33
CA ALA A 427 26.56 20.06 40.07
C ALA A 427 26.22 21.32 40.88
N PRO A 428 26.60 21.38 42.18
CA PRO A 428 26.34 22.54 43.01
C PRO A 428 27.07 23.77 42.42
N ALA A 429 26.37 24.91 42.40
CA ALA A 429 26.92 26.20 41.98
C ALA A 429 28.13 26.57 42.84
N PRO A 430 29.22 27.14 42.25
CA PRO A 430 30.39 27.57 43.02
C PRO A 430 30.01 28.67 44.00
N GLY A 431 30.34 28.45 45.28
CA GLY A 431 30.00 29.31 46.39
C GLY A 431 30.51 30.74 46.27
N SER A 432 29.65 31.67 46.59
CA SER A 432 29.99 33.08 46.86
C SER A 432 30.88 33.18 48.11
N SER A 433 32.08 33.68 47.96
CA SER A 433 32.99 33.99 49.04
C SER A 433 32.39 35.10 49.95
N PRO A 434 32.51 34.99 51.27
CA PRO A 434 32.12 36.09 52.16
C PRO A 434 33.17 37.22 52.12
N GLY A 435 32.71 38.41 51.82
CA GLY A 435 33.52 39.63 51.85
C GLY A 435 34.07 39.98 53.24
N ALA A 436 35.34 40.34 53.25
CA ALA A 436 36.07 40.79 54.42
C ALA A 436 35.54 42.13 54.94
N GLY A 437 35.48 42.21 56.24
CA GLY A 437 34.98 43.33 57.00
C GLY A 437 35.85 44.56 56.84
N GLN A 438 35.25 45.72 56.88
CA GLN A 438 35.84 47.00 57.03
C GLN A 438 35.68 47.49 58.48
N LYS A 439 36.78 47.55 59.22
CA LYS A 439 36.88 48.33 60.45
C LYS A 439 36.96 49.81 60.06
N ALA A 440 36.11 50.63 60.59
CA ALA A 440 36.32 52.06 60.69
C ALA A 440 36.45 52.44 62.13
N ALA A 441 37.58 53.10 62.45
CA ALA A 441 37.85 53.79 63.72
C ALA A 441 37.38 55.24 63.59
N GLY A 442 37.02 55.80 64.68
CA GLY A 442 36.78 57.20 64.86
C GLY A 442 35.55 57.45 65.69
#